data_07b8471bfd1696ac0573287e01490959
#
_entry.id   07b8471bfd1696ac0573287e01490959
#
_cell.length_a   1.000
_cell.length_b   1.000
_cell.length_c   1.000
_cell.angle_alpha   90.00
_cell.angle_beta   90.00
_cell.angle_gamma   90.00
#
_symmetry.space_group_name_H-M   'P 1'
#
loop_
_entity.id
_entity.type
_entity.pdbx_description
1 polymer ?
#
loop_
_entity_poly.entity_id
_entity_poly.type
_entity_poly.pdbx_seq_one_letter_code
_entity_poly.pdbx_strand_id
1 'polypeptide(L)'
;MKSSSTVSKPKQVPLVVLPQPPISARRDTAHDSAVTRWDLMLLWFMRLVAVCWMFKGIMVWCGLLGVSIAPPIDIAALSFAEAAIVLFFSIFNFIAAVGLWLATPWGGVLWLTAVLAEMSAQVIYYHSFLDLWFQNIINIGLVGGYFYISWLAARALDQKS
;
A
#
# COMPACT_ATOMS: atom_id res chain seq x y z
N MET A 1 75.65 20.57 43.96
CA MET A 1 74.27 20.22 44.20
C MET A 1 73.56 20.12 42.87
N LYS A 2 73.36 18.87 42.37
CA LYS A 2 72.68 18.59 41.11
C LYS A 2 71.24 18.22 41.42
N SER A 3 70.28 19.06 41.11
CA SER A 3 68.86 18.74 41.20
C SER A 3 68.45 18.00 39.93
N SER A 4 68.19 16.72 40.06
CA SER A 4 67.63 15.90 38.96
C SER A 4 66.08 15.98 39.01
N SER A 5 65.51 16.77 38.14
CA SER A 5 64.06 16.80 37.91
C SER A 5 63.65 15.53 37.15
N THR A 6 63.00 14.60 37.83
CA THR A 6 62.34 13.44 37.27
C THR A 6 61.10 13.90 36.53
N VAL A 7 61.16 14.01 35.18
CA VAL A 7 60.01 14.21 34.33
C VAL A 7 59.18 12.92 34.33
N SER A 8 58.03 12.95 34.99
CA SER A 8 57.05 11.91 35.02
C SER A 8 56.47 11.70 33.60
N LYS A 9 56.70 10.51 33.04
CA LYS A 9 56.18 10.08 31.74
C LYS A 9 54.67 10.04 31.78
N PRO A 10 53.93 10.67 30.87
CA PRO A 10 52.46 10.66 30.88
C PRO A 10 51.97 9.22 30.75
N LYS A 11 51.08 8.83 31.65
CA LYS A 11 50.40 7.53 31.68
C LYS A 11 49.53 7.43 30.42
N GLN A 12 49.98 6.63 29.46
CA GLN A 12 49.18 6.33 28.26
C GLN A 12 47.93 5.54 28.69
N VAL A 13 46.80 6.20 28.59
CA VAL A 13 45.48 5.54 28.74
C VAL A 13 45.36 4.53 27.58
N PRO A 14 45.18 3.22 27.86
CA PRO A 14 44.99 2.28 26.75
C PRO A 14 43.77 2.66 25.96
N LEU A 15 43.95 2.94 24.67
CA LEU A 15 42.86 3.10 23.71
C LEU A 15 42.05 1.79 23.72
N VAL A 16 40.88 1.83 24.33
CA VAL A 16 39.92 0.74 24.24
C VAL A 16 39.44 0.68 22.78
N VAL A 17 40.11 -0.13 22.00
CA VAL A 17 39.65 -0.44 20.63
C VAL A 17 38.37 -1.25 20.78
N LEU A 18 37.22 -0.58 20.63
CA LEU A 18 35.93 -1.29 20.57
C LEU A 18 35.99 -2.28 19.41
N PRO A 19 35.69 -3.55 19.65
CA PRO A 19 35.70 -4.55 18.59
C PRO A 19 34.75 -4.11 17.50
N GLN A 20 35.28 -3.88 16.30
CA GLN A 20 34.49 -3.56 15.12
C GLN A 20 33.54 -4.74 14.85
N PRO A 21 32.25 -4.49 14.60
CA PRO A 21 31.35 -5.56 14.25
C PRO A 21 31.87 -6.26 12.98
N PRO A 22 31.74 -7.57 12.88
CA PRO A 22 32.19 -8.33 11.71
C PRO A 22 31.54 -7.76 10.44
N ILE A 23 32.25 -7.80 9.32
CA ILE A 23 31.81 -7.25 8.02
C ILE A 23 30.45 -7.85 7.59
N SER A 24 30.16 -9.10 7.99
CA SER A 24 28.87 -9.76 7.84
C SER A 24 27.74 -8.97 8.51
N ALA A 25 27.89 -8.61 9.78
CA ALA A 25 26.88 -7.86 10.52
C ALA A 25 26.58 -6.47 9.90
N ARG A 26 27.59 -5.84 9.31
CA ARG A 26 27.44 -4.56 8.60
C ARG A 26 26.67 -4.73 7.27
N ARG A 27 26.85 -5.86 6.59
CA ARG A 27 26.13 -6.20 5.36
C ARG A 27 24.68 -6.55 5.66
N ASP A 28 24.42 -7.25 6.76
CA ASP A 28 23.08 -7.63 7.19
C ASP A 28 22.22 -6.41 7.54
N THR A 29 22.79 -5.41 8.26
CA THR A 29 22.06 -4.16 8.58
C THR A 29 21.72 -3.32 7.35
N ALA A 30 22.58 -3.28 6.34
CA ALA A 30 22.32 -2.56 5.09
C ALA A 30 21.22 -3.26 4.26
N HIS A 31 21.22 -4.58 4.29
CA HIS A 31 20.22 -5.41 3.58
C HIS A 31 18.86 -5.35 4.27
N ASP A 32 18.81 -5.41 5.61
CA ASP A 32 17.58 -5.26 6.38
C ASP A 32 16.93 -3.88 6.17
N SER A 33 17.75 -2.83 6.03
CA SER A 33 17.23 -1.48 5.72
C SER A 33 16.64 -1.39 4.31
N ALA A 34 17.14 -2.14 3.33
CA ALA A 34 16.60 -2.17 1.97
C ALA A 34 15.26 -2.91 1.92
N VAL A 35 15.15 -4.07 2.58
CA VAL A 35 13.89 -4.82 2.72
C VAL A 35 12.83 -3.96 3.41
N THR A 36 13.17 -3.30 4.49
CA THR A 36 12.26 -2.40 5.22
C THR A 36 11.73 -1.25 4.35
N ARG A 37 12.53 -0.75 3.40
CA ARG A 37 12.09 0.33 2.49
C ARG A 37 11.02 -0.14 1.50
N TRP A 38 11.16 -1.34 0.94
CA TRP A 38 10.15 -1.90 0.02
C TRP A 38 8.85 -2.25 0.73
N ASP A 39 8.93 -2.79 1.93
CA ASP A 39 7.77 -3.09 2.77
C ASP A 39 7.03 -1.80 3.14
N LEU A 40 7.75 -0.73 3.49
CA LEU A 40 7.16 0.58 3.74
C LEU A 40 6.49 1.16 2.49
N MET A 41 7.11 1.04 1.32
CA MET A 41 6.50 1.49 0.06
C MET A 41 5.21 0.74 -0.24
N LEU A 42 5.19 -0.58 -0.07
CA LEU A 42 4.00 -1.40 -0.27
C LEU A 42 2.90 -0.99 0.71
N LEU A 43 3.23 -0.79 1.98
CA LEU A 43 2.29 -0.36 3.02
C LEU A 43 1.67 1.02 2.71
N TRP A 44 2.50 1.99 2.31
CA TRP A 44 2.00 3.32 1.92
C TRP A 44 1.14 3.27 0.67
N PHE A 45 1.53 2.46 -0.32
CA PHE A 45 0.73 2.22 -1.52
C PHE A 45 -0.65 1.64 -1.17
N MET A 46 -0.70 0.59 -0.35
CA MET A 46 -1.96 -0.01 0.09
C MET A 46 -2.86 0.97 0.82
N ARG A 47 -2.29 1.81 1.70
CA ARG A 47 -3.05 2.86 2.39
C ARG A 47 -3.58 3.94 1.45
N LEU A 48 -2.80 4.35 0.48
CA LEU A 48 -3.23 5.32 -0.53
C LEU A 48 -4.41 4.76 -1.35
N VAL A 49 -4.29 3.52 -1.81
CA VAL A 49 -5.37 2.83 -2.52
C VAL A 49 -6.61 2.69 -1.62
N ALA A 50 -6.44 2.36 -0.33
CA ALA A 50 -7.53 2.27 0.63
C ALA A 50 -8.29 3.60 0.78
N VAL A 51 -7.58 4.73 0.87
CA VAL A 51 -8.20 6.08 0.93
C VAL A 51 -8.98 6.37 -0.35
N CYS A 52 -8.42 6.07 -1.52
CA CYS A 52 -9.10 6.25 -2.81
C CYS A 52 -10.39 5.40 -2.88
N TRP A 53 -10.33 4.16 -2.42
CA TRP A 53 -11.49 3.25 -2.40
C TRP A 53 -12.55 3.70 -1.39
N MET A 54 -12.14 4.17 -0.23
CA MET A 54 -13.04 4.73 0.77
C MET A 54 -13.76 5.96 0.23
N PHE A 55 -13.02 6.87 -0.42
CA PHE A 55 -13.59 8.05 -1.05
C PHE A 55 -14.59 7.68 -2.15
N LYS A 56 -14.25 6.72 -3.01
CA LYS A 56 -15.14 6.18 -4.04
C LYS A 56 -16.44 5.61 -3.42
N GLY A 57 -16.32 4.80 -2.36
CA GLY A 57 -17.46 4.26 -1.64
C GLY A 57 -18.36 5.36 -1.06
N ILE A 58 -17.78 6.40 -0.46
CA ILE A 58 -18.52 7.55 0.05
C ILE A 58 -19.26 8.27 -1.08
N MET A 59 -18.64 8.46 -2.26
CA MET A 59 -19.28 9.08 -3.42
C MET A 59 -20.51 8.30 -3.89
N VAL A 60 -20.43 6.96 -3.94
CA VAL A 60 -21.59 6.12 -4.27
C VAL A 60 -22.70 6.30 -3.24
N TRP A 61 -22.39 6.31 -1.94
CA TRP A 61 -23.37 6.55 -0.89
C TRP A 61 -23.99 7.96 -0.95
N CYS A 62 -23.19 8.98 -1.25
CA CYS A 62 -23.72 10.33 -1.49
C CYS A 62 -24.70 10.36 -2.65
N GLY A 63 -24.42 9.65 -3.75
CA GLY A 63 -25.35 9.51 -4.87
C GLY A 63 -26.65 8.78 -4.50
N LEU A 64 -26.54 7.71 -3.70
CA LEU A 64 -27.71 6.95 -3.20
C LEU A 64 -28.61 7.76 -2.26
N LEU A 65 -27.99 8.62 -1.44
CA LEU A 65 -28.69 9.50 -0.49
C LEU A 65 -29.16 10.82 -1.11
N GLY A 66 -28.86 11.07 -2.39
CA GLY A 66 -29.23 12.31 -3.08
C GLY A 66 -28.46 13.55 -2.59
N VAL A 67 -27.26 13.38 -2.03
CA VAL A 67 -26.41 14.49 -1.59
C VAL A 67 -25.78 15.16 -2.81
N SER A 68 -25.85 16.48 -2.90
CA SER A 68 -25.45 17.29 -4.08
C SER A 68 -23.97 17.16 -4.52
N ILE A 69 -23.13 16.46 -3.77
CA ILE A 69 -21.70 16.28 -4.07
C ILE A 69 -21.48 15.23 -5.18
N ALA A 70 -22.42 14.29 -5.35
CA ALA A 70 -22.34 13.23 -6.34
C ALA A 70 -23.58 13.23 -7.23
N PRO A 71 -23.48 12.71 -8.48
CA PRO A 71 -24.67 12.55 -9.33
C PRO A 71 -25.67 11.62 -8.63
N PRO A 72 -26.96 12.01 -8.57
CA PRO A 72 -27.98 11.22 -7.88
C PRO A 72 -28.19 9.88 -8.59
N ILE A 73 -28.25 8.80 -7.80
CA ILE A 73 -28.61 7.47 -8.27
C ILE A 73 -30.08 7.24 -7.94
N ASP A 74 -30.91 7.21 -8.96
CA ASP A 74 -32.34 6.93 -8.78
C ASP A 74 -32.57 5.42 -8.62
N ILE A 75 -32.60 4.98 -7.36
CA ILE A 75 -32.84 3.55 -7.02
C ILE A 75 -34.22 3.09 -7.50
N ALA A 76 -35.20 4.00 -7.56
CA ALA A 76 -36.56 3.65 -7.99
C ALA A 76 -36.63 3.36 -9.51
N ALA A 77 -35.72 3.89 -10.29
CA ALA A 77 -35.59 3.62 -11.72
C ALA A 77 -34.84 2.31 -12.03
N LEU A 78 -34.14 1.73 -11.03
CA LEU A 78 -33.37 0.50 -11.19
C LEU A 78 -34.28 -0.73 -10.99
N SER A 79 -33.99 -1.80 -11.71
CA SER A 79 -34.56 -3.10 -11.40
C SER A 79 -34.06 -3.59 -10.03
N PHE A 80 -34.80 -4.51 -9.41
CA PHE A 80 -34.41 -5.08 -8.11
C PHE A 80 -33.01 -5.68 -8.14
N ALA A 81 -32.63 -6.35 -9.23
CA ALA A 81 -31.31 -6.94 -9.39
C ALA A 81 -30.20 -5.87 -9.47
N GLU A 82 -30.41 -4.81 -10.23
CA GLU A 82 -29.46 -3.71 -10.36
C GLU A 82 -29.27 -2.97 -9.03
N ALA A 83 -30.35 -2.66 -8.34
CA ALA A 83 -30.31 -2.04 -7.02
C ALA A 83 -29.54 -2.91 -6.00
N ALA A 84 -29.80 -4.23 -5.99
CA ALA A 84 -29.10 -5.17 -5.13
C ALA A 84 -27.59 -5.21 -5.45
N ILE A 85 -27.20 -5.19 -6.72
CA ILE A 85 -25.80 -5.16 -7.17
C ILE A 85 -25.12 -3.86 -6.70
N VAL A 86 -25.74 -2.70 -6.90
CA VAL A 86 -25.20 -1.40 -6.49
C VAL A 86 -24.98 -1.37 -4.97
N LEU A 87 -25.97 -1.81 -4.18
CA LEU A 87 -25.85 -1.86 -2.72
C LEU A 87 -24.77 -2.85 -2.27
N PHE A 88 -24.71 -4.03 -2.86
CA PHE A 88 -23.69 -5.02 -2.56
C PHE A 88 -22.29 -4.48 -2.81
N PHE A 89 -22.03 -3.90 -3.99
CA PHE A 89 -20.72 -3.36 -4.32
C PHE A 89 -20.36 -2.15 -3.48
N SER A 90 -21.32 -1.31 -3.11
CA SER A 90 -21.04 -0.15 -2.25
C SER A 90 -20.55 -0.58 -0.86
N ILE A 91 -21.13 -1.63 -0.28
CA ILE A 91 -20.67 -2.20 1.00
C ILE A 91 -19.34 -2.95 0.81
N PHE A 92 -19.22 -3.74 -0.25
CA PHE A 92 -18.03 -4.53 -0.53
C PHE A 92 -16.78 -3.67 -0.73
N ASN A 93 -16.93 -2.50 -1.37
CA ASN A 93 -15.87 -1.52 -1.53
C ASN A 93 -15.34 -0.99 -0.18
N PHE A 94 -16.21 -0.76 0.81
CA PHE A 94 -15.76 -0.37 2.15
C PHE A 94 -14.99 -1.49 2.85
N ILE A 95 -15.46 -2.74 2.75
CA ILE A 95 -14.76 -3.89 3.34
C ILE A 95 -13.37 -4.04 2.71
N ALA A 96 -13.26 -3.93 1.39
CA ALA A 96 -11.99 -3.96 0.68
C ALA A 96 -11.07 -2.81 1.12
N ALA A 97 -11.59 -1.58 1.26
CA ALA A 97 -10.84 -0.43 1.72
C ALA A 97 -10.29 -0.62 3.14
N VAL A 98 -11.09 -1.16 4.07
CA VAL A 98 -10.64 -1.47 5.44
C VAL A 98 -9.56 -2.56 5.42
N GLY A 99 -9.73 -3.62 4.63
CA GLY A 99 -8.74 -4.67 4.48
C GLY A 99 -7.39 -4.16 3.94
N LEU A 100 -7.42 -3.26 2.95
CA LEU A 100 -6.22 -2.59 2.42
C LEU A 100 -5.56 -1.67 3.46
N TRP A 101 -6.36 -0.92 4.22
CA TRP A 101 -5.85 -0.04 5.27
C TRP A 101 -5.08 -0.80 6.34
N LEU A 102 -5.59 -1.97 6.71
CA LEU A 102 -4.94 -2.88 7.66
C LEU A 102 -3.71 -3.57 7.06
N ALA A 103 -3.44 -3.40 5.77
CA ALA A 103 -2.35 -4.04 5.03
C ALA A 103 -2.31 -5.56 5.22
N THR A 104 -3.47 -6.18 5.30
CA THR A 104 -3.60 -7.63 5.46
C THR A 104 -3.57 -8.34 4.11
N PRO A 105 -3.06 -9.58 4.02
CA PRO A 105 -3.03 -10.33 2.76
C PRO A 105 -4.42 -10.51 2.14
N TRP A 106 -5.46 -10.74 2.97
CA TRP A 106 -6.84 -10.89 2.50
C TRP A 106 -7.42 -9.56 1.96
N GLY A 107 -6.96 -8.40 2.46
CA GLY A 107 -7.39 -7.09 1.97
C GLY A 107 -7.01 -6.87 0.51
N GLY A 108 -5.79 -7.26 0.12
CA GLY A 108 -5.35 -7.23 -1.28
C GLY A 108 -6.21 -8.13 -2.18
N VAL A 109 -6.53 -9.33 -1.72
CA VAL A 109 -7.38 -10.29 -2.48
C VAL A 109 -8.79 -9.75 -2.65
N LEU A 110 -9.41 -9.23 -1.58
CA LEU A 110 -10.75 -8.64 -1.66
C LEU A 110 -10.78 -7.43 -2.60
N TRP A 111 -9.76 -6.57 -2.54
CA TRP A 111 -9.66 -5.43 -3.42
C TRP A 111 -9.52 -5.85 -4.89
N LEU A 112 -8.65 -6.81 -5.21
CA LEU A 112 -8.52 -7.34 -6.56
C LEU A 112 -9.84 -7.93 -7.06
N THR A 113 -10.54 -8.67 -6.19
CA THR A 113 -11.87 -9.23 -6.51
C THR A 113 -12.88 -8.12 -6.78
N ALA A 114 -12.88 -7.05 -5.97
CA ALA A 114 -13.75 -5.89 -6.19
C ALA A 114 -13.47 -5.22 -7.54
N VAL A 115 -12.19 -4.98 -7.88
CA VAL A 115 -11.81 -4.37 -9.17
C VAL A 115 -12.25 -5.24 -10.34
N LEU A 116 -11.99 -6.55 -10.29
CA LEU A 116 -12.40 -7.47 -11.36
C LEU A 116 -13.91 -7.53 -11.52
N ALA A 117 -14.65 -7.58 -10.41
CA ALA A 117 -16.10 -7.61 -10.44
C ALA A 117 -16.69 -6.30 -10.97
N GLU A 118 -16.15 -5.14 -10.60
CA GLU A 118 -16.55 -3.85 -11.15
C GLU A 118 -16.26 -3.75 -12.65
N MET A 119 -15.07 -4.18 -13.09
CA MET A 119 -14.73 -4.21 -14.51
C MET A 119 -15.70 -5.10 -15.30
N SER A 120 -16.05 -6.26 -14.75
CA SER A 120 -17.01 -7.18 -15.37
C SER A 120 -18.41 -6.56 -15.44
N ALA A 121 -18.88 -5.93 -14.36
CA ALA A 121 -20.17 -5.26 -14.33
C ALA A 121 -20.23 -4.09 -15.33
N GLN A 122 -19.17 -3.32 -15.47
CA GLN A 122 -19.10 -2.22 -16.42
C GLN A 122 -19.21 -2.71 -17.87
N VAL A 123 -18.58 -3.81 -18.22
CA VAL A 123 -18.69 -4.41 -19.57
C VAL A 123 -20.13 -4.85 -19.88
N ILE A 124 -20.88 -5.29 -18.87
CA ILE A 124 -22.26 -5.80 -19.05
C ILE A 124 -23.27 -4.67 -19.11
N TYR A 125 -23.11 -3.64 -18.29
CA TYR A 125 -24.15 -2.62 -18.07
C TYR A 125 -23.89 -1.26 -18.73
N TYR A 126 -22.65 -0.91 -19.07
CA TYR A 126 -22.33 0.42 -19.61
C TYR A 126 -22.04 0.38 -21.10
N HIS A 127 -22.86 1.16 -21.86
CA HIS A 127 -22.68 1.32 -23.31
C HIS A 127 -21.80 2.53 -23.70
N SER A 128 -21.40 3.39 -22.74
CA SER A 128 -20.56 4.57 -23.00
C SER A 128 -19.08 4.22 -22.98
N PHE A 129 -18.50 4.10 -24.20
CA PHE A 129 -17.13 3.65 -24.41
C PHE A 129 -16.05 4.54 -23.75
N LEU A 130 -16.25 5.85 -23.69
CA LEU A 130 -15.25 6.81 -23.21
C LEU A 130 -15.08 6.80 -21.67
N ASP A 131 -16.18 6.74 -20.91
CA ASP A 131 -16.12 6.71 -19.43
C ASP A 131 -15.55 5.37 -18.92
N LEU A 132 -15.86 4.29 -19.64
CA LEU A 132 -15.29 2.94 -19.40
C LEU A 132 -13.77 2.93 -19.50
N TRP A 133 -13.18 3.59 -20.51
CA TRP A 133 -11.74 3.56 -20.72
C TRP A 133 -10.97 4.25 -19.62
N PHE A 134 -11.39 5.43 -19.20
CA PHE A 134 -10.67 6.21 -18.20
C PHE A 134 -10.65 5.50 -16.84
N GLN A 135 -11.80 5.01 -16.38
CA GLN A 135 -11.92 4.29 -15.12
C GLN A 135 -11.11 2.97 -15.13
N ASN A 136 -11.18 2.24 -16.24
CA ASN A 136 -10.45 0.98 -16.39
C ASN A 136 -8.94 1.17 -16.50
N ILE A 137 -8.44 2.22 -17.14
CA ILE A 137 -7.01 2.54 -17.18
C ILE A 137 -6.48 2.80 -15.77
N ILE A 138 -7.21 3.55 -14.95
CA ILE A 138 -6.83 3.79 -13.55
C ILE A 138 -6.79 2.47 -12.77
N ASN A 139 -7.82 1.64 -12.89
CA ASN A 139 -7.88 0.35 -12.20
C ASN A 139 -6.74 -0.58 -12.63
N ILE A 140 -6.47 -0.69 -13.94
CA ILE A 140 -5.35 -1.48 -14.48
C ILE A 140 -4.01 -0.93 -13.98
N GLY A 141 -3.84 0.39 -13.96
CA GLY A 141 -2.64 1.04 -13.44
C GLY A 141 -2.39 0.74 -11.97
N LEU A 142 -3.43 0.77 -11.14
CA LEU A 142 -3.33 0.46 -9.71
C LEU A 142 -3.02 -1.02 -9.48
N VAL A 143 -3.67 -1.92 -10.21
CA VAL A 143 -3.40 -3.37 -10.13
C VAL A 143 -1.99 -3.68 -10.61
N GLY A 144 -1.56 -3.09 -11.74
CA GLY A 144 -0.18 -3.23 -12.23
C GLY A 144 0.84 -2.70 -11.24
N GLY A 145 0.58 -1.55 -10.63
CA GLY A 145 1.42 -0.96 -9.57
C GLY A 145 1.55 -1.86 -8.36
N TYR A 146 0.45 -2.46 -7.91
CA TYR A 146 0.45 -3.43 -6.81
C TYR A 146 1.32 -4.65 -7.12
N PHE A 147 1.14 -5.26 -8.28
CA PHE A 147 1.95 -6.42 -8.68
C PHE A 147 3.43 -6.05 -8.86
N TYR A 148 3.73 -4.88 -9.42
CA TYR A 148 5.10 -4.42 -9.61
C TYR A 148 5.82 -4.21 -8.27
N ILE A 149 5.20 -3.52 -7.31
CA ILE A 149 5.79 -3.28 -6.00
C ILE A 149 5.91 -4.59 -5.21
N SER A 150 4.88 -5.45 -5.27
CA SER A 150 4.88 -6.76 -4.64
C SER A 150 5.99 -7.67 -5.18
N TRP A 151 6.23 -7.65 -6.49
CA TRP A 151 7.31 -8.38 -7.12
C TRP A 151 8.70 -7.86 -6.72
N LEU A 152 8.87 -6.52 -6.61
CA LEU A 152 10.11 -5.93 -6.12
C LEU A 152 10.38 -6.32 -4.66
N ALA A 153 9.35 -6.31 -3.82
CA ALA A 153 9.45 -6.74 -2.43
C ALA A 153 9.84 -8.23 -2.33
N ALA A 154 9.23 -9.09 -3.15
CA ALA A 154 9.55 -10.52 -3.21
C ALA A 154 10.99 -10.77 -3.67
N ARG A 155 11.48 -10.05 -4.71
CA ARG A 155 12.87 -10.17 -5.17
C ARG A 155 13.89 -9.75 -4.12
N ALA A 156 13.58 -8.73 -3.30
CA ALA A 156 14.45 -8.30 -2.22
C ALA A 156 14.62 -9.39 -1.14
N LEU A 157 13.63 -10.27 -0.98
CA LEU A 157 13.69 -11.43 -0.06
C LEU A 157 14.48 -12.60 -0.66
N ASP A 158 14.36 -12.84 -1.97
CA ASP A 158 14.99 -13.97 -2.68
C ASP A 158 16.54 -13.82 -2.75
N GLN A 159 17.05 -12.59 -2.70
CA GLN A 159 18.48 -12.33 -2.61
C GLN A 159 19.09 -12.67 -1.22
N LYS A 160 18.26 -13.13 -0.29
CA LYS A 160 18.60 -13.45 1.09
C LYS A 160 18.86 -14.95 1.31
N SER A 161 18.46 -15.80 0.37
CA SER A 161 18.65 -17.24 0.40
C SER A 161 19.86 -17.68 -0.43
#